data_7dbb17bcaf74fd1bee1a9b2987435f9a
#
_entry.id   7dbb17bcaf74fd1bee1a9b2987435f9a
#
_cell.length_a   1.000
_cell.length_b   1.000
_cell.length_c   1.000
_cell.angle_alpha   90.00
_cell.angle_beta   90.00
_cell.angle_gamma   90.00
#
_symmetry.space_group_name_H-M   'P 1'
#
loop_
_entity.id
_entity.type
_entity.pdbx_description
1 polymer ?
#
loop_
_entity_poly.entity_id
_entity_poly.type
_entity_poly.pdbx_seq_one_letter_code
_entity_poly.pdbx_strand_id
1 'polypeptide(L)'
;AKLCLIMPENAFEIHGASVADAPTERSGDFVINNTIIHCTTMPGALLIEKCKANLRGGCHPVIITIFERVHTALNLAEDAGLAGRVEVWDIQQFLSSNVYEHSLFDESKRNSTLSDIIGRYNEIVLEAETDPSLRIEFEAR
;
A
#
# COMPACT_ATOMS: atom_id res chain seq x y z
N ALA A 1 6.22 -0.17 -5.57
CA ALA A 1 7.30 0.70 -5.98
C ALA A 1 8.02 1.33 -4.78
N LYS A 2 7.35 2.19 -3.98
CA LYS A 2 7.94 2.87 -2.83
C LYS A 2 8.69 1.92 -1.89
N LEU A 3 8.06 0.84 -1.45
CA LEU A 3 8.66 -0.11 -0.52
C LEU A 3 9.86 -0.84 -1.14
N CYS A 4 9.84 -1.09 -2.44
CA CYS A 4 10.94 -1.72 -3.16
C CYS A 4 12.23 -0.88 -3.18
N LEU A 5 12.13 0.45 -3.03
CA LEU A 5 13.29 1.34 -3.00
C LEU A 5 13.97 1.39 -1.63
N ILE A 6 13.22 1.13 -0.56
CA ILE A 6 13.72 1.26 0.81
C ILE A 6 13.98 -0.06 1.52
N MET A 7 13.48 -1.16 0.97
CA MET A 7 13.58 -2.48 1.57
C MET A 7 14.36 -3.44 0.66
N PRO A 8 15.13 -4.38 1.22
CA PRO A 8 15.79 -5.41 0.43
C PRO A 8 14.74 -6.27 -0.32
N GLU A 9 15.14 -6.80 -1.47
CA GLU A 9 14.26 -7.54 -2.41
C GLU A 9 13.48 -8.69 -1.76
N ASN A 10 13.98 -9.26 -0.67
CA ASN A 10 13.37 -10.40 0.02
C ASN A 10 12.51 -10.00 1.23
N ALA A 11 12.27 -8.71 1.46
CA ALA A 11 11.65 -8.25 2.69
C ALA A 11 10.11 -8.30 2.67
N PHE A 12 9.49 -8.51 1.50
CA PHE A 12 8.04 -8.52 1.38
C PHE A 12 7.55 -9.34 0.18
N GLU A 13 6.34 -9.87 0.31
CA GLU A 13 5.61 -10.51 -0.78
C GLU A 13 4.60 -9.52 -1.39
N ILE A 14 4.57 -9.45 -2.72
CA ILE A 14 3.64 -8.62 -3.48
C ILE A 14 2.62 -9.54 -4.15
N HIS A 15 1.35 -9.27 -3.94
CA HIS A 15 0.27 -9.94 -4.65
C HIS A 15 -0.31 -8.96 -5.69
N GLY A 16 -0.20 -9.29 -6.98
CA GLY A 16 -0.71 -8.46 -8.08
C GLY A 16 -2.23 -8.26 -8.01
N ALA A 17 -2.70 -7.06 -8.40
CA ALA A 17 -4.12 -6.70 -8.35
C ALA A 17 -4.98 -7.52 -9.33
N SER A 18 -4.39 -7.99 -10.44
CA SER A 18 -5.08 -8.73 -11.51
C SER A 18 -5.11 -10.25 -11.33
N VAL A 19 -4.53 -10.80 -10.28
CA VAL A 19 -4.70 -12.22 -9.98
C VAL A 19 -6.07 -12.41 -9.38
N ALA A 20 -6.99 -12.96 -10.19
CA ALA A 20 -8.38 -13.23 -9.82
C ALA A 20 -8.48 -13.87 -8.43
N ASP A 21 -9.28 -13.24 -7.58
CA ASP A 21 -9.51 -13.64 -6.20
C ASP A 21 -9.87 -15.12 -6.06
N ALA A 22 -8.96 -15.87 -5.47
CA ALA A 22 -9.40 -16.96 -4.62
C ALA A 22 -9.90 -16.30 -3.32
N PRO A 23 -11.19 -16.39 -2.98
CA PRO A 23 -11.81 -15.51 -1.97
C PRO A 23 -11.33 -15.69 -0.53
N THR A 24 -10.43 -16.59 -0.22
CA THR A 24 -10.22 -17.07 1.13
C THR A 24 -8.78 -17.18 1.64
N GLU A 25 -7.74 -16.96 0.83
CA GLU A 25 -6.38 -17.31 1.27
C GLU A 25 -5.36 -16.16 1.32
N ARG A 26 -5.69 -14.96 0.87
CA ARG A 26 -4.73 -13.85 0.92
C ARG A 26 -4.89 -13.04 2.18
N SER A 27 -3.80 -12.97 2.95
CA SER A 27 -3.74 -12.17 4.18
C SER A 27 -3.83 -10.67 3.91
N GLY A 28 -3.36 -10.19 2.75
CA GLY A 28 -3.37 -8.78 2.31
C GLY A 28 -2.66 -8.59 0.98
N ASP A 29 -2.52 -7.34 0.53
CA ASP A 29 -1.86 -7.00 -0.73
C ASP A 29 -0.33 -7.02 -0.60
N PHE A 30 0.17 -6.68 0.60
CA PHE A 30 1.60 -6.76 0.94
C PHE A 30 1.77 -7.36 2.33
N VAL A 31 2.77 -8.22 2.47
CA VAL A 31 3.18 -8.78 3.76
C VAL A 31 4.62 -8.40 4.03
N ILE A 32 4.87 -7.73 5.14
CA ILE A 32 6.19 -7.27 5.57
C ILE A 32 6.37 -7.69 7.02
N ASN A 33 7.14 -8.74 7.26
CA ASN A 33 7.26 -9.36 8.58
C ASN A 33 5.88 -9.72 9.16
N ASN A 34 5.50 -9.11 10.29
CA ASN A 34 4.18 -9.27 10.89
C ASN A 34 3.18 -8.17 10.52
N THR A 35 3.53 -7.29 9.59
CA THR A 35 2.64 -6.23 9.11
C THR A 35 1.98 -6.64 7.80
N ILE A 36 0.65 -6.56 7.76
CA ILE A 36 -0.15 -6.86 6.58
C ILE A 36 -0.80 -5.58 6.10
N ILE A 37 -0.50 -5.20 4.86
CA ILE A 37 -0.99 -3.97 4.24
C ILE A 37 -2.10 -4.33 3.26
N HIS A 38 -3.23 -3.65 3.41
CA HIS A 38 -4.38 -3.69 2.51
C HIS A 38 -4.51 -2.35 1.79
N CYS A 39 -4.55 -2.36 0.46
CA CYS A 39 -4.74 -1.15 -0.34
C CYS A 39 -6.15 -1.18 -0.97
N THR A 40 -6.95 -0.16 -0.70
CA THR A 40 -8.32 -0.08 -1.25
C THR A 40 -8.80 1.36 -1.38
N THR A 41 -9.57 1.63 -2.42
CA THR A 41 -10.32 2.89 -2.55
C THR A 41 -11.70 2.84 -1.89
N MET A 42 -12.16 1.62 -1.52
CA MET A 42 -13.49 1.41 -0.93
C MET A 42 -13.40 0.44 0.25
N PRO A 43 -12.97 0.90 1.43
CA PRO A 43 -12.96 0.07 2.62
C PRO A 43 -14.38 -0.36 3.00
N GLY A 44 -14.55 -1.64 3.32
CA GLY A 44 -15.83 -2.23 3.66
C GLY A 44 -15.72 -3.34 4.71
N ALA A 45 -16.85 -3.92 5.09
CA ALA A 45 -16.94 -4.93 6.17
C ALA A 45 -16.05 -6.16 5.90
N LEU A 46 -15.94 -6.62 4.65
CA LEU A 46 -15.09 -7.76 4.31
C LEU A 46 -13.61 -7.50 4.58
N LEU A 47 -13.15 -6.26 4.35
CA LEU A 47 -11.78 -5.86 4.68
C LEU A 47 -11.56 -5.90 6.21
N ILE A 48 -12.53 -5.43 6.98
CA ILE A 48 -12.44 -5.46 8.44
C ILE A 48 -12.41 -6.91 8.97
N GLU A 49 -13.14 -7.84 8.36
CA GLU A 49 -13.02 -9.26 8.72
C GLU A 49 -11.64 -9.84 8.38
N LYS A 50 -11.01 -9.43 7.27
CA LYS A 50 -9.61 -9.77 6.98
C LYS A 50 -8.66 -9.20 8.06
N CYS A 51 -8.84 -7.95 8.45
CA CYS A 51 -8.06 -7.34 9.54
C CYS A 51 -8.21 -8.10 10.87
N LYS A 52 -9.43 -8.55 11.21
CA LYS A 52 -9.66 -9.42 12.38
C LYS A 52 -8.88 -10.72 12.28
N ALA A 53 -8.90 -11.36 11.12
CA ALA A 53 -8.15 -12.59 10.89
C ALA A 53 -6.64 -12.37 11.02
N ASN A 54 -6.12 -11.27 10.46
CA ASN A 54 -4.71 -10.88 10.61
C ASN A 54 -4.32 -10.72 12.09
N LEU A 55 -5.13 -9.99 12.86
CA LEU A 55 -4.90 -9.80 14.30
C LEU A 55 -4.92 -11.11 15.10
N ARG A 56 -5.83 -12.04 14.77
CA ARG A 56 -5.86 -13.38 15.38
C ARG A 56 -4.60 -14.19 15.07
N GLY A 57 -4.03 -13.99 13.88
CA GLY A 57 -2.77 -14.60 13.45
C GLY A 57 -1.53 -13.93 14.03
N GLY A 58 -1.66 -12.93 14.91
CA GLY A 58 -0.53 -12.20 15.50
C GLY A 58 0.09 -11.15 14.56
N CYS A 59 -0.62 -10.81 13.46
CA CYS A 59 -0.17 -9.81 12.51
C CYS A 59 -0.80 -8.44 12.79
N HIS A 60 -0.14 -7.39 12.33
CA HIS A 60 -0.57 -6.01 12.45
C HIS A 60 -1.15 -5.50 11.11
N PRO A 61 -2.48 -5.32 11.01
CA PRO A 61 -3.10 -4.85 9.78
C PRO A 61 -3.00 -3.33 9.64
N VAL A 62 -2.65 -2.90 8.42
CA VAL A 62 -2.61 -1.51 7.98
C VAL A 62 -3.50 -1.37 6.75
N ILE A 63 -4.39 -0.41 6.74
CA ILE A 63 -5.22 -0.07 5.59
C ILE A 63 -4.66 1.20 4.95
N ILE A 64 -4.33 1.15 3.66
CA ILE A 64 -3.98 2.32 2.87
C ILE A 64 -5.17 2.63 1.96
N THR A 65 -5.71 3.84 2.07
CA THR A 65 -6.88 4.26 1.30
C THR A 65 -6.77 5.72 0.85
N ILE A 66 -7.74 6.19 0.07
CA ILE A 66 -7.82 7.60 -0.32
C ILE A 66 -8.28 8.45 0.88
N PHE A 67 -7.87 9.71 0.91
CA PHE A 67 -8.14 10.64 2.02
C PHE A 67 -9.61 10.65 2.45
N GLU A 68 -10.53 10.72 1.48
CA GLU A 68 -11.98 10.79 1.70
C GLU A 68 -12.55 9.53 2.38
N ARG A 69 -11.81 8.44 2.41
CA ARG A 69 -12.23 7.16 2.98
C ARG A 69 -11.51 6.78 4.28
N VAL A 70 -10.56 7.57 4.72
CA VAL A 70 -9.84 7.33 5.98
C VAL A 70 -10.81 7.22 7.16
N HIS A 71 -11.71 8.20 7.32
CA HIS A 71 -12.72 8.16 8.39
C HIS A 71 -13.68 6.98 8.27
N THR A 72 -14.05 6.61 7.04
CA THR A 72 -14.91 5.43 6.82
C THR A 72 -14.22 4.16 7.32
N ALA A 73 -12.95 3.97 7.00
CA ALA A 73 -12.18 2.81 7.45
C ALA A 73 -12.00 2.79 8.97
N LEU A 74 -11.73 3.94 9.57
CA LEU A 74 -11.60 4.07 11.04
C LEU A 74 -12.91 3.73 11.76
N ASN A 75 -14.04 4.27 11.29
CA ASN A 75 -15.36 3.99 11.87
C ASN A 75 -15.71 2.49 11.75
N LEU A 76 -15.48 1.88 10.59
CA LEU A 76 -15.69 0.44 10.40
C LEU A 76 -14.84 -0.41 11.35
N ALA A 77 -13.59 -0.01 11.59
CA ALA A 77 -12.72 -0.69 12.56
C ALA A 77 -13.22 -0.50 14.00
N GLU A 78 -13.67 0.69 14.35
CA GLU A 78 -14.24 1.00 15.68
C GLU A 78 -15.52 0.20 15.93
N ASP A 79 -16.48 0.20 14.99
CA ASP A 79 -17.72 -0.56 15.07
C ASP A 79 -17.48 -2.07 15.22
N ALA A 80 -16.39 -2.55 14.67
CA ALA A 80 -15.96 -3.95 14.78
C ALA A 80 -15.16 -4.27 16.07
N GLY A 81 -14.96 -3.29 16.97
CA GLY A 81 -14.18 -3.44 18.19
C GLY A 81 -12.67 -3.50 17.95
N LEU A 82 -12.17 -2.93 16.86
CA LEU A 82 -10.77 -2.93 16.47
C LEU A 82 -10.10 -1.56 16.60
N ALA A 83 -10.73 -0.62 17.30
CA ALA A 83 -10.19 0.71 17.53
C ALA A 83 -8.75 0.63 18.10
N GLY A 84 -7.82 1.36 17.48
CA GLY A 84 -6.39 1.37 17.87
C GLY A 84 -5.62 0.08 17.56
N ARG A 85 -6.25 -0.91 16.92
CA ARG A 85 -5.61 -2.18 16.52
C ARG A 85 -5.41 -2.31 15.00
N VAL A 86 -6.06 -1.45 14.24
CA VAL A 86 -5.93 -1.32 12.78
C VAL A 86 -5.46 0.09 12.52
N GLU A 87 -4.36 0.24 11.80
CA GLU A 87 -3.91 1.55 11.33
C GLU A 87 -4.54 1.87 9.97
N VAL A 88 -4.84 3.14 9.76
CA VAL A 88 -5.39 3.62 8.48
C VAL A 88 -4.56 4.80 8.02
N TRP A 89 -3.98 4.68 6.83
CA TRP A 89 -3.12 5.70 6.22
C TRP A 89 -3.74 6.24 4.94
N ASP A 90 -3.64 7.55 4.76
CA ASP A 90 -3.91 8.20 3.47
C ASP A 90 -2.78 7.91 2.47
N ILE A 91 -3.15 7.45 1.26
CA ILE A 91 -2.18 7.08 0.22
C ILE A 91 -1.33 8.26 -0.24
N GLN A 92 -1.89 9.48 -0.32
CA GLN A 92 -1.14 10.64 -0.77
C GLN A 92 -0.07 11.01 0.25
N GLN A 93 -0.43 11.06 1.53
CA GLN A 93 0.52 11.35 2.60
C GLN A 93 1.57 10.25 2.74
N PHE A 94 1.16 9.00 2.61
CA PHE A 94 2.07 7.85 2.63
C PHE A 94 3.13 7.93 1.52
N LEU A 95 2.75 8.32 0.31
CA LEU A 95 3.69 8.50 -0.81
C LEU A 95 4.54 9.75 -0.65
N SER A 96 3.93 10.87 -0.27
CA SER A 96 4.62 12.17 -0.11
C SER A 96 5.70 12.11 0.96
N SER A 97 5.42 11.52 2.11
CA SER A 97 6.40 11.34 3.19
C SER A 97 7.64 10.61 2.69
N ASN A 98 7.45 9.59 1.87
CA ASN A 98 8.57 8.85 1.33
C ASN A 98 9.42 9.66 0.32
N VAL A 99 8.77 10.46 -0.53
CA VAL A 99 9.50 11.36 -1.44
C VAL A 99 10.35 12.35 -0.65
N TYR A 100 9.82 12.94 0.41
CA TYR A 100 10.56 13.85 1.27
C TYR A 100 11.72 13.16 1.99
N GLU A 101 11.49 12.02 2.58
CA GLU A 101 12.50 11.25 3.31
C GLU A 101 13.62 10.77 2.38
N HIS A 102 13.30 10.21 1.21
CA HIS A 102 14.29 9.75 0.24
C HIS A 102 15.12 10.89 -0.37
N SER A 103 14.49 12.04 -0.60
CA SER A 103 15.20 13.23 -1.06
C SER A 103 15.96 13.93 0.07
N LEU A 104 15.92 13.42 1.31
CA LEU A 104 16.49 14.04 2.50
C LEU A 104 15.98 15.49 2.69
N PHE A 105 14.69 15.73 2.35
CA PHE A 105 14.06 17.05 2.34
C PHE A 105 14.73 18.08 1.41
N ASP A 106 15.60 17.62 0.52
CA ASP A 106 16.29 18.45 -0.47
C ASP A 106 15.42 18.58 -1.74
N GLU A 107 15.05 19.82 -2.06
CA GLU A 107 14.19 20.10 -3.20
C GLU A 107 14.84 19.71 -4.54
N SER A 108 16.16 19.85 -4.66
CA SER A 108 16.89 19.51 -5.89
C SER A 108 16.87 18.00 -6.19
N LYS A 109 16.73 17.17 -5.16
CA LYS A 109 16.68 15.70 -5.27
C LYS A 109 15.27 15.14 -5.44
N ARG A 110 14.24 15.98 -5.24
CA ARG A 110 12.84 15.52 -5.24
C ARG A 110 12.40 14.95 -6.58
N ASN A 111 12.81 15.58 -7.68
CA ASN A 111 12.47 15.11 -9.03
C ASN A 111 13.15 13.79 -9.38
N SER A 112 14.41 13.57 -8.97
CA SER A 112 15.08 12.29 -9.16
C SER A 112 14.41 11.19 -8.34
N THR A 113 14.05 11.47 -7.09
CA THR A 113 13.34 10.52 -6.23
C THR A 113 11.97 10.13 -6.81
N LEU A 114 11.23 11.09 -7.37
CA LEU A 114 9.97 10.80 -8.06
C LEU A 114 10.19 9.94 -9.31
N SER A 115 11.20 10.26 -10.12
CA SER A 115 11.57 9.44 -11.29
C SER A 115 11.91 8.01 -10.89
N ASP A 116 12.65 7.80 -9.82
CA ASP A 116 13.02 6.48 -9.33
C ASP A 116 11.78 5.68 -8.87
N ILE A 117 10.87 6.32 -8.12
CA ILE A 117 9.62 5.69 -7.68
C ILE A 117 8.75 5.30 -8.88
N ILE A 118 8.59 6.19 -9.85
CA ILE A 118 7.78 5.93 -11.05
C ILE A 118 8.44 4.88 -11.93
N GLY A 119 9.75 4.93 -12.09
CA GLY A 119 10.52 3.91 -12.81
C GLY A 119 10.28 2.53 -12.21
N ARG A 120 10.43 2.40 -10.90
CA ARG A 120 10.17 1.13 -10.20
C ARG A 120 8.71 0.68 -10.27
N TYR A 121 7.76 1.62 -10.21
CA TYR A 121 6.36 1.32 -10.43
C TYR A 121 6.11 0.73 -11.82
N ASN A 122 6.67 1.35 -12.87
CA ASN A 122 6.51 0.90 -14.25
C ASN A 122 7.14 -0.47 -14.50
N GLU A 123 8.27 -0.78 -13.86
CA GLU A 123 8.86 -2.13 -13.89
C GLU A 123 7.90 -3.17 -13.30
N ILE A 124 7.32 -2.89 -12.12
CA ILE A 124 6.35 -3.79 -11.48
C ILE A 124 5.12 -3.98 -12.36
N VAL A 125 4.61 -2.91 -12.99
CA VAL A 125 3.47 -3.02 -13.93
C VAL A 125 3.82 -3.95 -15.09
N LEU A 126 5.02 -3.84 -15.66
CA LEU A 126 5.45 -4.71 -16.76
C LEU A 126 5.60 -6.18 -16.35
N GLU A 127 6.00 -6.44 -15.11
CA GLU A 127 6.21 -7.79 -14.58
C GLU A 127 4.91 -8.46 -14.10
N ALA A 128 4.01 -7.70 -13.50
CA ALA A 128 2.87 -8.23 -12.77
C ALA A 128 1.50 -8.00 -13.43
N GLU A 129 1.41 -7.05 -14.36
CA GLU A 129 0.13 -6.64 -14.96
C GLU A 129 0.10 -6.89 -16.47
N THR A 130 -1.08 -7.20 -16.99
CA THR A 130 -1.30 -7.41 -18.42
C THR A 130 -1.72 -6.15 -19.17
N ASP A 131 -2.10 -5.10 -18.43
CA ASP A 131 -2.58 -3.83 -19.01
C ASP A 131 -1.46 -2.78 -19.02
N PRO A 132 -0.88 -2.46 -20.21
CA PRO A 132 0.18 -1.47 -20.31
C PRO A 132 -0.30 -0.03 -20.05
N SER A 133 -1.61 0.23 -20.04
CA SER A 133 -2.17 1.57 -19.77
C SER A 133 -1.98 2.00 -18.32
N LEU A 134 -1.64 1.07 -17.43
CA LEU A 134 -1.32 1.37 -16.01
C LEU A 134 0.04 2.04 -15.82
N ARG A 135 0.88 2.12 -16.86
CA ARG A 135 2.17 2.79 -16.80
C ARG A 135 1.99 4.30 -16.69
N ILE A 136 2.87 4.92 -15.91
CA ILE A 136 2.89 6.37 -15.71
C ILE A 136 4.00 6.97 -16.59
N GLU A 137 3.62 7.88 -17.48
CA GLU A 137 4.56 8.74 -18.20
C GLU A 137 4.90 9.95 -17.31
N PHE A 138 6.17 10.13 -17.04
CA PHE A 138 6.65 11.22 -16.20
C PHE A 138 7.76 11.99 -16.91
N GLU A 139 7.50 13.25 -17.19
CA GLU A 139 8.51 14.20 -17.64
C GLU A 139 8.97 15.04 -16.46
N ALA A 140 10.22 14.87 -16.03
CA ALA A 140 10.82 15.77 -15.06
C ALA A 140 10.95 17.16 -15.68
N ARG A 141 10.31 18.16 -15.11
CA ARG A 141 10.45 19.56 -15.50
C ARG A 141 11.59 20.22 -14.78
#